data_56222125610eb88495d5a7e9dd84a803
#
_entry.id   56222125610eb88495d5a7e9dd84a803
#
_cell.length_a   1.000
_cell.length_b   1.000
_cell.length_c   1.000
_cell.angle_alpha   90.00
_cell.angle_beta   90.00
_cell.angle_gamma   90.00
#
_symmetry.space_group_name_H-M   'P 1'
#
loop_
_entity.id
_entity.type
_entity.pdbx_description
1 polymer ?
#
loop_
_entity_poly.entity_id
_entity_poly.type
_entity_poly.pdbx_seq_one_letter_code
_entity_poly.pdbx_strand_id
1 'polypeptide(L)'
;MDKFYQPASGHIQLDGIDLEHIDTQYLRDHIGLVLQKNHIFQGTIFENIRYGKTDASLEDVMHAAKKASIHEQILQLPHAYDADALMLSGGQQQRIALARMFLKNPPIIFLDEPTASLDAIASEQIKQSLDQIKQGRTVIIISHSLSQIIDADYTYVMKEGHIAEHGEHNTLYHQDGVYKEIFDAMAKSLNIEKIAKTFEDDTEEETHS
;
A
#
# COMPACT_ATOMS: atom_id res chain seq x y z
N MET A 1 -2.70 5.79 -15.14
CA MET A 1 -3.15 7.17 -14.96
C MET A 1 -2.05 8.22 -15.08
N ASP A 2 -0.79 7.90 -14.85
CA ASP A 2 0.33 8.86 -15.01
C ASP A 2 0.67 9.24 -16.46
N LYS A 3 -0.16 8.82 -17.41
CA LYS A 3 0.03 9.01 -18.86
C LYS A 3 1.35 8.46 -19.42
N PHE A 4 1.99 7.49 -18.75
CA PHE A 4 3.15 6.79 -19.31
C PHE A 4 2.76 5.90 -20.49
N TYR A 5 1.53 5.40 -20.50
CA TYR A 5 0.96 4.58 -21.55
C TYR A 5 -0.43 5.08 -21.90
N GLN A 6 -0.79 5.02 -23.17
CA GLN A 6 -2.15 5.27 -23.62
C GLN A 6 -2.89 3.94 -23.77
N PRO A 7 -4.21 3.89 -23.50
CA PRO A 7 -4.99 2.70 -23.77
C PRO A 7 -4.99 2.41 -25.27
N ALA A 8 -4.88 1.14 -25.66
CA ALA A 8 -4.94 0.74 -27.08
C ALA A 8 -6.32 1.01 -27.70
N SER A 9 -7.38 1.03 -26.86
CA SER A 9 -8.75 1.38 -27.23
C SER A 9 -9.52 1.84 -25.99
N GLY A 10 -10.62 2.55 -26.20
CA GLY A 10 -11.46 3.08 -25.13
C GLY A 10 -10.92 4.38 -24.52
N HIS A 11 -11.58 4.83 -23.44
CA HIS A 11 -11.29 6.10 -22.79
C HIS A 11 -11.15 5.91 -21.28
N ILE A 12 -10.25 6.65 -20.67
CA ILE A 12 -10.13 6.75 -19.21
C ILE A 12 -10.54 8.16 -18.82
N GLN A 13 -11.53 8.29 -17.95
CA GLN A 13 -12.04 9.58 -17.49
C GLN A 13 -11.82 9.77 -16.00
N LEU A 14 -11.54 11.01 -15.62
CA LEU A 14 -11.52 11.48 -14.24
C LEU A 14 -12.57 12.58 -14.10
N ASP A 15 -13.58 12.36 -13.27
CA ASP A 15 -14.73 13.26 -13.09
C ASP A 15 -15.39 13.67 -14.42
N GLY A 16 -15.52 12.70 -15.35
CA GLY A 16 -16.13 12.90 -16.66
C GLY A 16 -15.25 13.58 -17.70
N ILE A 17 -14.00 13.94 -17.36
CA ILE A 17 -13.04 14.53 -18.26
C ILE A 17 -12.06 13.44 -18.72
N ASP A 18 -11.90 13.29 -20.04
CA ASP A 18 -10.92 12.35 -20.59
C ASP A 18 -9.49 12.72 -20.15
N LEU A 19 -8.72 11.69 -19.73
CA LEU A 19 -7.35 11.91 -19.26
C LEU A 19 -6.47 12.61 -20.32
N GLU A 20 -6.75 12.43 -21.62
CA GLU A 20 -6.00 13.09 -22.68
C GLU A 20 -6.08 14.63 -22.58
N HIS A 21 -7.21 15.14 -22.11
CA HIS A 21 -7.49 16.57 -21.96
C HIS A 21 -7.03 17.17 -20.63
N ILE A 22 -6.61 16.33 -19.65
CA ILE A 22 -6.15 16.82 -18.36
C ILE A 22 -4.63 17.03 -18.41
N ASP A 23 -4.16 18.14 -17.88
CA ASP A 23 -2.74 18.43 -17.78
C ASP A 23 -2.00 17.36 -16.97
N THR A 24 -0.83 16.93 -17.43
CA THR A 24 -0.05 15.84 -16.80
C THR A 24 0.47 16.23 -15.42
N GLN A 25 0.87 17.50 -15.22
CA GLN A 25 1.33 17.98 -13.93
C GLN A 25 0.18 18.01 -12.95
N TYR A 26 -1.00 18.46 -13.38
CA TYR A 26 -2.22 18.43 -12.57
C TYR A 26 -2.52 17.00 -12.07
N LEU A 27 -2.48 16.00 -12.97
CA LEU A 27 -2.70 14.60 -12.57
C LEU A 27 -1.66 14.14 -11.56
N ARG A 28 -0.38 14.44 -11.80
CA ARG A 28 0.70 14.06 -10.89
C ARG A 28 0.56 14.69 -9.51
N ASP A 29 0.07 15.92 -9.44
CA ASP A 29 -0.13 16.62 -8.17
C ASP A 29 -1.30 16.02 -7.37
N HIS A 30 -2.32 15.49 -8.05
CA HIS A 30 -3.54 14.96 -7.45
C HIS A 30 -3.56 13.45 -7.27
N ILE A 31 -2.58 12.72 -7.77
CA ILE A 31 -2.48 11.27 -7.64
C ILE A 31 -1.28 10.89 -6.77
N GLY A 32 -1.51 10.06 -5.76
CA GLY A 32 -0.47 9.37 -4.98
C GLY A 32 -0.33 7.93 -5.45
N LEU A 33 0.90 7.45 -5.53
CA LEU A 33 1.20 6.09 -5.97
C LEU A 33 2.19 5.45 -5.01
N VAL A 34 1.85 4.28 -4.50
CA VAL A 34 2.75 3.40 -3.75
C VAL A 34 2.78 2.06 -4.46
N LEU A 35 3.94 1.69 -4.96
CA LEU A 35 4.15 0.45 -5.71
C LEU A 35 4.63 -0.68 -4.80
N GLN A 36 4.50 -1.92 -5.24
CA GLN A 36 5.07 -3.09 -4.57
C GLN A 36 6.60 -2.97 -4.42
N LYS A 37 7.30 -2.49 -5.46
CA LYS A 37 8.72 -2.15 -5.42
C LYS A 37 8.88 -0.64 -5.47
N ASN A 38 9.28 -0.05 -4.36
CA ASN A 38 9.45 1.38 -4.26
C ASN A 38 10.90 1.80 -4.52
N HIS A 39 11.07 2.88 -5.26
CA HIS A 39 12.39 3.43 -5.53
C HIS A 39 12.88 4.32 -4.39
N ILE A 40 14.08 4.03 -3.90
CA ILE A 40 14.81 4.90 -2.99
C ILE A 40 15.88 5.63 -3.80
N PHE A 41 15.86 6.95 -3.71
CA PHE A 41 16.85 7.81 -4.37
C PHE A 41 18.11 7.90 -3.51
N GLN A 42 19.25 8.10 -4.16
CA GLN A 42 20.49 8.42 -3.47
C GLN A 42 20.32 9.72 -2.69
N GLY A 43 20.71 9.72 -1.42
CA GLY A 43 20.56 10.85 -0.51
C GLY A 43 20.02 10.44 0.85
N THR A 44 19.67 11.43 1.66
CA THR A 44 19.21 11.22 3.04
C THR A 44 17.76 10.69 3.11
N ILE A 45 17.39 10.15 4.26
CA ILE A 45 16.00 9.76 4.55
C ILE A 45 15.09 10.98 4.48
N PHE A 46 15.52 12.12 5.00
CA PHE A 46 14.78 13.37 4.92
C PHE A 46 14.45 13.75 3.47
N GLU A 47 15.47 13.79 2.61
CA GLU A 47 15.29 14.10 1.18
C GLU A 47 14.34 13.12 0.51
N ASN A 48 14.50 11.82 0.79
CA ASN A 48 13.65 10.78 0.23
C ASN A 48 12.17 10.95 0.59
N ILE A 49 11.83 11.28 1.83
CA ILE A 49 10.43 11.55 2.21
C ILE A 49 9.95 12.86 1.58
N ARG A 50 10.80 13.91 1.59
CA ARG A 50 10.48 15.23 1.07
C ARG A 50 10.17 15.26 -0.44
N TYR A 51 10.53 14.22 -1.21
CA TYR A 51 10.07 14.07 -2.59
C TYR A 51 8.53 14.06 -2.71
N GLY A 52 7.79 13.73 -1.65
CA GLY A 52 6.33 13.83 -1.63
C GLY A 52 5.82 15.28 -1.72
N LYS A 53 6.59 16.24 -1.15
CA LYS A 53 6.30 17.68 -1.16
C LYS A 53 7.62 18.43 -0.92
N THR A 54 8.16 19.04 -1.98
CA THR A 54 9.54 19.58 -2.00
C THR A 54 9.78 20.79 -1.08
N ASP A 55 8.74 21.51 -0.71
CA ASP A 55 8.76 22.67 0.21
C ASP A 55 8.43 22.29 1.66
N ALA A 56 8.26 20.99 1.96
CA ALA A 56 7.93 20.52 3.30
C ALA A 56 9.06 20.79 4.31
N SER A 57 8.66 21.17 5.51
CA SER A 57 9.54 21.34 6.66
C SER A 57 10.00 19.97 7.23
N LEU A 58 11.00 19.98 8.11
CA LEU A 58 11.40 18.78 8.85
C LEU A 58 10.23 18.25 9.70
N GLU A 59 9.44 19.12 10.29
CA GLU A 59 8.28 18.75 11.11
C GLU A 59 7.22 18.03 10.27
N ASP A 60 6.92 18.50 9.05
CA ASP A 60 6.00 17.85 8.12
C ASP A 60 6.51 16.45 7.75
N VAL A 61 7.81 16.33 7.46
CA VAL A 61 8.47 15.05 7.13
C VAL A 61 8.38 14.07 8.31
N MET A 62 8.67 14.54 9.53
CA MET A 62 8.54 13.73 10.75
C MET A 62 7.11 13.27 10.99
N HIS A 63 6.12 14.14 10.77
CA HIS A 63 4.71 13.79 10.90
C HIS A 63 4.29 12.72 9.87
N ALA A 64 4.74 12.85 8.62
CA ALA A 64 4.52 11.84 7.59
C ALA A 64 5.19 10.50 7.93
N ALA A 65 6.42 10.54 8.46
CA ALA A 65 7.15 9.35 8.91
C ALA A 65 6.45 8.64 10.08
N LYS A 66 5.83 9.39 11.01
CA LYS A 66 5.01 8.81 12.09
C LYS A 66 3.79 8.08 11.53
N LYS A 67 3.08 8.67 10.58
CA LYS A 67 1.96 8.01 9.89
C LYS A 67 2.38 6.74 9.14
N ALA A 68 3.59 6.71 8.61
CA ALA A 68 4.17 5.54 7.96
C ALA A 68 4.83 4.56 8.94
N SER A 69 4.71 4.75 10.25
CA SER A 69 5.25 3.89 11.31
C SER A 69 6.76 3.63 11.17
N ILE A 70 7.53 4.64 10.67
CA ILE A 70 8.98 4.53 10.47
C ILE A 70 9.78 5.52 11.34
N HIS A 71 9.13 6.53 11.94
CA HIS A 71 9.76 7.60 12.69
C HIS A 71 10.71 7.10 13.78
N GLU A 72 10.24 6.22 14.66
CA GLU A 72 11.02 5.71 15.77
C GLU A 72 12.25 4.92 15.32
N GLN A 73 12.12 4.18 14.22
CA GLN A 73 13.25 3.45 13.63
C GLN A 73 14.26 4.39 13.02
N ILE A 74 13.82 5.47 12.37
CA ILE A 74 14.73 6.51 11.85
C ILE A 74 15.55 7.14 12.99
N LEU A 75 14.92 7.44 14.13
CA LEU A 75 15.61 8.03 15.28
C LEU A 75 16.69 7.12 15.90
N GLN A 76 16.58 5.80 15.71
CA GLN A 76 17.56 4.83 16.17
C GLN A 76 18.79 4.71 15.24
N LEU A 77 18.71 5.26 14.03
CA LEU A 77 19.84 5.24 13.09
C LEU A 77 20.90 6.29 13.46
N PRO A 78 22.18 6.00 13.21
CA PRO A 78 23.20 7.04 13.20
C PRO A 78 22.78 8.16 12.25
N HIS A 79 22.80 9.40 12.71
CA HIS A 79 22.37 10.60 11.97
C HIS A 79 20.87 10.71 11.70
N ALA A 80 20.02 9.80 12.21
CA ALA A 80 18.56 9.86 12.11
C ALA A 80 18.06 10.19 10.69
N TYR A 81 17.39 11.33 10.48
CA TYR A 81 16.88 11.75 9.18
C TYR A 81 17.96 12.10 8.14
N ASP A 82 19.19 12.39 8.58
CA ASP A 82 20.35 12.63 7.70
C ASP A 82 21.09 11.33 7.32
N ALA A 83 20.62 10.17 7.81
CA ALA A 83 21.17 8.88 7.41
C ALA A 83 20.90 8.58 5.92
N ASP A 84 21.82 7.83 5.30
CA ASP A 84 21.69 7.40 3.90
C ASP A 84 20.49 6.45 3.76
N ALA A 85 19.54 6.82 2.89
CA ALA A 85 18.33 6.05 2.67
C ALA A 85 18.57 4.70 1.97
N LEU A 86 19.71 4.51 1.30
CA LEU A 86 20.06 3.24 0.67
C LEU A 86 20.39 2.13 1.67
N MET A 87 20.67 2.48 2.93
CA MET A 87 20.93 1.51 4.00
C MET A 87 19.65 0.85 4.56
N LEU A 88 18.49 1.34 4.19
CA LEU A 88 17.20 0.86 4.69
C LEU A 88 16.85 -0.53 4.16
N SER A 89 16.28 -1.39 5.02
CA SER A 89 15.71 -2.67 4.61
C SER A 89 14.50 -2.50 3.67
N GLY A 90 14.11 -3.56 2.96
CA GLY A 90 12.96 -3.51 2.04
C GLY A 90 11.67 -3.03 2.70
N GLY A 91 11.36 -3.50 3.91
CA GLY A 91 10.19 -3.04 4.67
C GLY A 91 10.30 -1.57 5.12
N GLN A 92 11.51 -1.09 5.45
CA GLN A 92 11.74 0.32 5.75
C GLN A 92 11.58 1.18 4.49
N GLN A 93 12.10 0.74 3.33
CA GLN A 93 11.92 1.43 2.05
C GLN A 93 10.43 1.54 1.66
N GLN A 94 9.65 0.49 1.91
CA GLN A 94 8.19 0.51 1.72
C GLN A 94 7.54 1.60 2.56
N ARG A 95 7.93 1.72 3.83
CA ARG A 95 7.40 2.76 4.73
C ARG A 95 7.87 4.18 4.35
N ILE A 96 9.05 4.33 3.76
CA ILE A 96 9.46 5.63 3.17
C ILE A 96 8.55 6.01 1.99
N ALA A 97 8.16 5.07 1.13
CA ALA A 97 7.22 5.35 0.05
C ALA A 97 5.84 5.74 0.57
N LEU A 98 5.37 5.07 1.63
CA LEU A 98 4.14 5.47 2.32
C LEU A 98 4.26 6.85 2.96
N ALA A 99 5.41 7.18 3.58
CA ALA A 99 5.65 8.52 4.13
C ALA A 99 5.61 9.60 3.04
N ARG A 100 6.18 9.36 1.85
CA ARG A 100 6.03 10.25 0.69
C ARG A 100 4.57 10.49 0.32
N MET A 101 3.79 9.43 0.28
CA MET A 101 2.35 9.49 -0.04
C MET A 101 1.59 10.27 1.04
N PHE A 102 1.83 10.01 2.33
CA PHE A 102 1.22 10.76 3.43
C PHE A 102 1.59 12.24 3.43
N LEU A 103 2.85 12.56 3.08
CA LEU A 103 3.32 13.95 2.98
C LEU A 103 2.65 14.68 1.81
N LYS A 104 2.54 14.04 0.67
CA LYS A 104 1.87 14.56 -0.53
C LYS A 104 0.38 14.78 -0.30
N ASN A 105 -0.27 13.88 0.44
CA ASN A 105 -1.68 13.95 0.83
C ASN A 105 -2.68 14.15 -0.34
N PRO A 106 -2.62 13.36 -1.42
CA PRO A 106 -3.40 13.57 -2.64
C PRO A 106 -4.85 13.09 -2.49
N PRO A 107 -5.81 13.63 -3.30
CA PRO A 107 -7.20 13.18 -3.28
C PRO A 107 -7.44 11.80 -3.90
N ILE A 108 -6.54 11.31 -4.76
CA ILE A 108 -6.60 9.99 -5.39
C ILE A 108 -5.34 9.22 -5.03
N ILE A 109 -5.51 7.99 -4.56
CA ILE A 109 -4.40 7.16 -4.07
C ILE A 109 -4.47 5.78 -4.75
N PHE A 110 -3.34 5.35 -5.30
CA PHE A 110 -3.14 3.98 -5.80
C PHE A 110 -2.13 3.27 -4.91
N LEU A 111 -2.51 2.13 -4.39
CA LEU A 111 -1.69 1.28 -3.53
C LEU A 111 -1.57 -0.11 -4.18
N ASP A 112 -0.35 -0.52 -4.47
CA ASP A 112 -0.04 -1.85 -4.99
C ASP A 112 0.70 -2.63 -3.92
N GLU A 113 0.01 -3.59 -3.29
CA GLU A 113 0.52 -4.42 -2.20
C GLU A 113 1.20 -3.61 -1.07
N PRO A 114 0.52 -2.62 -0.45
CA PRO A 114 1.16 -1.63 0.42
C PRO A 114 1.77 -2.22 1.70
N THR A 115 1.42 -3.45 2.07
CA THR A 115 1.88 -4.12 3.30
C THR A 115 2.63 -5.43 3.06
N ALA A 116 2.84 -5.85 1.82
CA ALA A 116 3.39 -7.17 1.49
C ALA A 116 4.81 -7.44 2.04
N SER A 117 5.60 -6.40 2.28
CA SER A 117 6.99 -6.50 2.78
C SER A 117 7.13 -6.13 4.25
N LEU A 118 6.03 -6.05 5.00
CA LEU A 118 6.01 -5.59 6.38
C LEU A 118 5.74 -6.75 7.33
N ASP A 119 6.32 -6.65 8.55
CA ASP A 119 5.94 -7.52 9.66
C ASP A 119 4.50 -7.23 10.11
N ALA A 120 3.93 -8.13 10.91
CA ALA A 120 2.53 -8.06 11.33
C ALA A 120 2.20 -6.77 12.12
N ILE A 121 3.12 -6.29 12.97
CA ILE A 121 2.92 -5.08 13.77
C ILE A 121 2.93 -3.85 12.87
N ALA A 122 3.92 -3.74 12.00
CA ALA A 122 3.99 -2.63 11.05
C ALA A 122 2.81 -2.64 10.06
N SER A 123 2.39 -3.82 9.60
CA SER A 123 1.21 -3.97 8.72
C SER A 123 -0.06 -3.43 9.37
N GLU A 124 -0.30 -3.74 10.65
CA GLU A 124 -1.47 -3.25 11.38
C GLU A 124 -1.42 -1.73 11.59
N GLN A 125 -0.26 -1.17 11.95
CA GLN A 125 -0.09 0.28 12.10
C GLN A 125 -0.30 1.03 10.79
N ILE A 126 0.21 0.47 9.69
CA ILE A 126 0.00 1.05 8.35
C ILE A 126 -1.47 0.96 7.94
N LYS A 127 -2.14 -0.17 8.23
CA LYS A 127 -3.58 -0.32 7.98
C LYS A 127 -4.37 0.81 8.66
N GLN A 128 -4.13 1.05 9.95
CA GLN A 128 -4.79 2.13 10.69
C GLN A 128 -4.54 3.51 10.07
N SER A 129 -3.31 3.78 9.62
CA SER A 129 -2.98 5.03 8.95
C SER A 129 -3.65 5.16 7.57
N LEU A 130 -3.74 4.06 6.83
CA LEU A 130 -4.46 4.03 5.55
C LEU A 130 -5.96 4.23 5.74
N ASP A 131 -6.57 3.65 6.79
CA ASP A 131 -7.99 3.84 7.08
C ASP A 131 -8.33 5.31 7.41
N GLN A 132 -7.41 6.02 8.07
CA GLN A 132 -7.58 7.46 8.29
C GLN A 132 -7.47 8.26 6.98
N ILE A 133 -6.54 7.91 6.09
CA ILE A 133 -6.35 8.65 4.85
C ILE A 133 -7.44 8.38 3.80
N LYS A 134 -8.13 7.24 3.87
CA LYS A 134 -9.24 6.90 2.95
C LYS A 134 -10.39 7.91 3.01
N GLN A 135 -10.63 8.53 4.15
CA GLN A 135 -11.77 9.42 4.36
C GLN A 135 -11.78 10.59 3.37
N GLY A 136 -12.87 10.71 2.60
CA GLY A 136 -13.08 11.76 1.61
C GLY A 136 -12.17 11.66 0.37
N ARG A 137 -11.61 10.48 0.08
CA ARG A 137 -10.71 10.23 -1.06
C ARG A 137 -11.11 9.01 -1.86
N THR A 138 -10.67 8.98 -3.10
CA THR A 138 -10.71 7.78 -3.92
C THR A 138 -9.42 6.98 -3.71
N VAL A 139 -9.55 5.78 -3.16
CA VAL A 139 -8.40 4.89 -2.92
C VAL A 139 -8.59 3.60 -3.70
N ILE A 140 -7.64 3.29 -4.56
CA ILE A 140 -7.62 2.06 -5.35
C ILE A 140 -6.47 1.20 -4.83
N ILE A 141 -6.80 0.00 -4.36
CA ILE A 141 -5.85 -0.93 -3.74
C ILE A 141 -5.80 -2.21 -4.55
N ILE A 142 -4.60 -2.64 -4.90
CA ILE A 142 -4.34 -4.01 -5.36
C ILE A 142 -3.80 -4.75 -4.15
N SER A 143 -4.46 -5.83 -3.75
CA SER A 143 -4.08 -6.54 -2.54
C SER A 143 -4.46 -8.02 -2.56
N HIS A 144 -3.64 -8.82 -1.88
CA HIS A 144 -3.92 -10.20 -1.48
C HIS A 144 -4.26 -10.32 0.01
N SER A 145 -4.48 -9.20 0.72
CA SER A 145 -4.89 -9.20 2.13
C SER A 145 -6.39 -9.32 2.27
N LEU A 146 -6.88 -10.41 2.90
CA LEU A 146 -8.30 -10.63 3.12
C LEU A 146 -8.97 -9.47 3.86
N SER A 147 -8.30 -8.89 4.86
CA SER A 147 -8.86 -7.77 5.62
C SER A 147 -9.06 -6.53 4.74
N GLN A 148 -8.13 -6.23 3.83
CA GLN A 148 -8.25 -5.10 2.92
C GLN A 148 -9.36 -5.32 1.88
N ILE A 149 -9.56 -6.57 1.45
CA ILE A 149 -10.61 -6.94 0.49
C ILE A 149 -11.99 -6.83 1.15
N ILE A 150 -12.15 -7.31 2.39
CA ILE A 150 -13.41 -7.24 3.15
C ILE A 150 -13.79 -5.79 3.45
N ASP A 151 -12.81 -4.95 3.81
CA ASP A 151 -13.01 -3.55 4.20
C ASP A 151 -13.13 -2.59 3.00
N ALA A 152 -13.10 -3.10 1.76
CA ALA A 152 -13.27 -2.30 0.56
C ALA A 152 -14.75 -1.98 0.30
N ASP A 153 -15.06 -0.72 -0.05
CA ASP A 153 -16.41 -0.32 -0.44
C ASP A 153 -16.88 -1.04 -1.71
N TYR A 154 -15.94 -1.36 -2.61
CA TYR A 154 -16.22 -2.02 -3.88
C TYR A 154 -15.01 -2.77 -4.40
N THR A 155 -15.23 -3.98 -4.91
CA THR A 155 -14.17 -4.87 -5.41
C THR A 155 -14.36 -5.17 -6.89
N TYR A 156 -13.27 -5.14 -7.66
CA TYR A 156 -13.20 -5.63 -9.03
C TYR A 156 -12.31 -6.87 -9.07
N VAL A 157 -12.86 -7.98 -9.54
CA VAL A 157 -12.12 -9.25 -9.69
C VAL A 157 -11.62 -9.35 -11.12
N MET A 158 -10.29 -9.39 -11.28
CA MET A 158 -9.65 -9.49 -12.59
C MET A 158 -9.29 -10.95 -12.90
N LYS A 159 -9.63 -11.43 -14.10
CA LYS A 159 -9.25 -12.74 -14.62
C LYS A 159 -8.87 -12.60 -16.09
N GLU A 160 -7.68 -13.07 -16.45
CA GLU A 160 -7.20 -13.06 -17.85
C GLU A 160 -7.31 -11.68 -18.53
N GLY A 161 -7.03 -10.60 -17.79
CA GLY A 161 -7.08 -9.24 -18.30
C GLY A 161 -8.48 -8.61 -18.41
N HIS A 162 -9.52 -9.31 -17.95
CA HIS A 162 -10.90 -8.84 -17.95
C HIS A 162 -11.45 -8.73 -16.53
N ILE A 163 -12.44 -7.85 -16.34
CA ILE A 163 -13.24 -7.82 -15.11
C ILE A 163 -14.21 -9.01 -15.19
N ALA A 164 -13.96 -10.04 -14.35
CA ALA A 164 -14.81 -11.22 -14.26
C ALA A 164 -16.04 -10.95 -13.38
N GLU A 165 -15.83 -10.28 -12.25
CA GLU A 165 -16.88 -9.94 -11.29
C GLU A 165 -16.58 -8.58 -10.66
N HIS A 166 -17.62 -7.91 -10.17
CA HIS A 166 -17.45 -6.68 -9.40
C HIS A 166 -18.63 -6.46 -8.46
N GLY A 167 -18.40 -5.85 -7.31
CA GLY A 167 -19.43 -5.61 -6.30
C GLY A 167 -18.87 -5.45 -4.90
N GLU A 168 -19.74 -5.37 -3.93
CA GLU A 168 -19.40 -5.41 -2.51
C GLU A 168 -19.04 -6.83 -2.06
N HIS A 169 -18.22 -6.96 -1.03
CA HIS A 169 -17.75 -8.24 -0.48
C HIS A 169 -18.90 -9.24 -0.26
N ASN A 170 -19.93 -8.84 0.47
CA ASN A 170 -21.04 -9.72 0.81
C ASN A 170 -21.79 -10.23 -0.42
N THR A 171 -22.01 -9.37 -1.41
CA THR A 171 -22.68 -9.74 -2.66
C THR A 171 -21.86 -10.75 -3.45
N LEU A 172 -20.57 -10.47 -3.65
CA LEU A 172 -19.67 -11.33 -4.40
C LEU A 172 -19.45 -12.68 -3.72
N TYR A 173 -19.35 -12.71 -2.40
CA TYR A 173 -19.13 -13.95 -1.66
C TYR A 173 -20.30 -14.92 -1.76
N HIS A 174 -21.55 -14.42 -1.85
CA HIS A 174 -22.75 -15.22 -1.97
C HIS A 174 -23.11 -15.63 -3.43
N GLN A 175 -22.40 -15.09 -4.42
CA GLN A 175 -22.62 -15.46 -5.83
C GLN A 175 -21.95 -16.78 -6.25
N ASP A 176 -21.15 -17.41 -5.36
CA ASP A 176 -20.40 -18.65 -5.64
C ASP A 176 -19.52 -18.59 -6.91
N GLY A 177 -18.97 -17.40 -7.21
CA GLY A 177 -18.16 -17.12 -8.39
C GLY A 177 -16.65 -17.13 -8.15
N VAL A 178 -15.91 -16.50 -9.08
CA VAL A 178 -14.45 -16.39 -9.05
C VAL A 178 -13.96 -15.69 -7.79
N TYR A 179 -14.69 -14.67 -7.31
CA TYR A 179 -14.36 -13.98 -6.07
C TYR A 179 -14.29 -14.94 -4.89
N LYS A 180 -15.34 -15.76 -4.71
CA LYS A 180 -15.40 -16.71 -3.60
C LYS A 180 -14.31 -17.78 -3.69
N GLU A 181 -14.05 -18.29 -4.91
CA GLU A 181 -12.95 -19.26 -5.11
C GLU A 181 -11.59 -18.69 -4.64
N ILE A 182 -11.28 -17.46 -5.06
CA ILE A 182 -10.03 -16.77 -4.65
C ILE A 182 -10.03 -16.51 -3.14
N PHE A 183 -11.12 -15.99 -2.60
CA PHE A 183 -11.25 -15.65 -1.19
C PHE A 183 -11.06 -16.89 -0.30
N ASP A 184 -11.74 -17.99 -0.62
CA ASP A 184 -11.64 -19.25 0.13
C ASP A 184 -10.24 -19.87 0.03
N ALA A 185 -9.59 -19.77 -1.13
CA ALA A 185 -8.20 -20.22 -1.30
C ALA A 185 -7.23 -19.42 -0.42
N MET A 186 -7.38 -18.10 -0.36
CA MET A 186 -6.58 -17.23 0.49
C MET A 186 -6.82 -17.51 1.98
N ALA A 187 -8.08 -17.69 2.38
CA ALA A 187 -8.45 -18.02 3.76
C ALA A 187 -7.89 -19.37 4.20
N LYS A 188 -7.91 -20.39 3.32
CA LYS A 188 -7.30 -21.71 3.60
C LYS A 188 -5.78 -21.59 3.76
N SER A 189 -5.11 -20.80 2.93
CA SER A 189 -3.67 -20.58 3.03
C SER A 189 -3.28 -20.00 4.40
N LEU A 190 -4.00 -18.98 4.87
CA LEU A 190 -3.77 -18.40 6.19
C LEU A 190 -4.01 -19.39 7.34
N ASN A 191 -4.99 -20.29 7.24
CA ASN A 191 -5.24 -21.31 8.24
C ASN A 191 -4.14 -22.38 8.28
N ILE A 192 -3.60 -22.76 7.11
CA ILE A 192 -2.48 -23.72 7.02
C ILE A 192 -1.21 -23.12 7.65
N GLU A 193 -0.90 -21.85 7.41
CA GLU A 193 0.24 -21.19 8.05
C GLU A 193 0.09 -21.08 9.56
N LYS A 194 -1.12 -20.83 10.08
CA LYS A 194 -1.37 -20.85 11.53
C LYS A 194 -1.16 -22.22 12.14
N ILE A 195 -1.63 -23.27 11.48
CA ILE A 195 -1.46 -24.65 11.93
C ILE A 195 0.04 -25.03 11.91
N ALA A 196 0.77 -24.71 10.87
CA ALA A 196 2.20 -24.98 10.77
C ALA A 196 2.99 -24.31 11.92
N LYS A 197 2.72 -23.05 12.24
CA LYS A 197 3.36 -22.35 13.37
C LYS A 197 3.06 -22.99 14.73
N THR A 198 1.85 -23.51 14.94
CA THR A 198 1.49 -24.20 16.19
C THR A 198 2.32 -25.48 16.39
N PHE A 199 2.67 -26.19 15.31
CA PHE A 199 3.50 -27.38 15.37
C PHE A 199 4.99 -27.08 15.54
N GLU A 200 5.49 -25.92 15.07
CA GLU A 200 6.88 -25.51 15.26
C GLU A 200 7.14 -25.10 16.71
N ASP A 201 6.21 -24.38 17.36
CA ASP A 201 6.30 -23.99 18.76
C ASP A 201 6.27 -25.21 19.71
N ASP A 202 5.46 -26.25 19.43
CA ASP A 202 5.37 -27.48 20.23
C ASP A 202 6.66 -28.32 20.14
N THR A 203 7.42 -28.23 19.04
CA THR A 203 8.68 -28.98 18.86
C THR A 203 9.88 -28.33 19.56
N GLU A 204 9.86 -27.03 19.82
CA GLU A 204 10.90 -26.34 20.59
C GLU A 204 10.81 -26.56 22.10
N GLU A 205 9.60 -26.79 22.65
CA GLU A 205 9.42 -27.08 24.07
C GLU A 205 9.84 -28.51 24.43
N GLU A 206 9.74 -29.50 23.54
CA GLU A 206 10.16 -30.88 23.79
C GLU A 206 11.69 -31.10 23.75
N THR A 207 12.45 -30.18 23.17
CA THR A 207 13.93 -30.29 23.06
C THR A 207 14.68 -29.69 24.25
N HIS A 208 13.99 -29.13 25.25
CA HIS A 208 14.57 -28.50 26.43
C HIS A 208 14.15 -29.16 27.76
N SER A 209 13.70 -30.44 27.74
CA SER A 209 13.37 -31.23 28.94
C SER A 209 14.38 -32.35 29.17
#